data_cd159c768584255624d09a6ca0729c80
#
_entry.id   cd159c768584255624d09a6ca0729c80
#
_cell.length_a   1.000
_cell.length_b   1.000
_cell.length_c   1.000
_cell.angle_alpha   90.00
_cell.angle_beta   90.00
_cell.angle_gamma   90.00
#
_symmetry.space_group_name_H-M   'P 1'
#
loop_
_entity.id
_entity.type
_entity.pdbx_description
1 polymer ?
#
loop_
_entity_poly.entity_id
_entity_poly.type
_entity_poly.pdbx_seq_one_letter_code
_entity_poly.pdbx_strand_id
1 'polypeptide(L)'
;MFNIPPVVIATVAVLVLVHALRMLVLSDAEDLRFLLTFAFIPARYDTDLVLGGSFPGGLGADLWTFFTYAFLHADLLHIGLNLAWLLPFGTALARRFGAWRYVAFMLVVAAAGAFAHLVSHPGAMVPMIGASAAISGAMAAALRFVFQRGGPLGFWRLDSPGDSYRVPAAPLLATLRDPRFLIFLGVWMGLNALFGLGSTSMVGDGQEIAWQAHIGGFVAGLLLFTAFDPVVPRRELDTRPNG
;
A
#
# COMPACT_ATOMS: atom_id res chain seq x y z
N MET A 1 -21.09 13.33 -7.20
CA MET A 1 -20.93 12.92 -5.81
C MET A 1 -19.91 11.78 -5.77
N PHE A 2 -18.77 11.94 -5.09
CA PHE A 2 -17.78 10.88 -4.97
C PHE A 2 -18.35 9.74 -4.11
N ASN A 3 -18.82 8.69 -4.73
CA ASN A 3 -19.33 7.51 -4.01
C ASN A 3 -18.15 6.63 -3.61
N ILE A 4 -17.51 6.93 -2.47
CA ILE A 4 -16.38 6.16 -1.94
C ILE A 4 -16.92 4.88 -1.29
N PRO A 5 -16.36 3.69 -1.60
CA PRO A 5 -16.79 2.45 -0.97
C PRO A 5 -16.70 2.49 0.56
N PRO A 6 -17.67 1.93 1.29
CA PRO A 6 -17.69 1.97 2.76
C PRO A 6 -16.41 1.42 3.41
N VAL A 7 -15.79 0.39 2.80
CA VAL A 7 -14.54 -0.19 3.30
C VAL A 7 -13.37 0.80 3.24
N VAL A 8 -13.32 1.66 2.22
CA VAL A 8 -12.28 2.70 2.11
C VAL A 8 -12.52 3.79 3.16
N ILE A 9 -13.79 4.19 3.37
CA ILE A 9 -14.15 5.14 4.45
C ILE A 9 -13.75 4.55 5.80
N ALA A 10 -14.03 3.27 6.05
CA ALA A 10 -13.65 2.60 7.28
C ALA A 10 -12.11 2.56 7.45
N THR A 11 -11.36 2.28 6.38
CA THR A 11 -9.89 2.33 6.40
C THR A 11 -9.40 3.73 6.78
N VAL A 12 -9.91 4.78 6.11
CA VAL A 12 -9.59 6.19 6.43
C VAL A 12 -9.90 6.51 7.89
N ALA A 13 -11.09 6.12 8.36
CA ALA A 13 -11.50 6.37 9.74
C ALA A 13 -10.56 5.70 10.75
N VAL A 14 -10.14 4.46 10.52
CA VAL A 14 -9.18 3.76 11.39
C VAL A 14 -7.83 4.48 11.41
N LEU A 15 -7.29 4.89 10.25
CA LEU A 15 -6.02 5.62 10.17
C LEU A 15 -6.10 6.94 10.94
N VAL A 16 -7.17 7.71 10.74
CA VAL A 16 -7.37 9.00 11.43
C VAL A 16 -7.54 8.81 12.94
N LEU A 17 -8.32 7.81 13.36
CA LEU A 17 -8.54 7.54 14.78
C LEU A 17 -7.26 7.10 15.49
N VAL A 18 -6.45 6.23 14.87
CA VAL A 18 -5.15 5.80 15.45
C VAL A 18 -4.21 7.00 15.55
N HIS A 19 -4.15 7.84 14.51
CA HIS A 19 -3.32 9.05 14.54
C HIS A 19 -3.79 10.04 15.61
N ALA A 20 -5.10 10.29 15.70
CA ALA A 20 -5.67 11.18 16.71
C ALA A 20 -5.42 10.64 18.13
N LEU A 21 -5.58 9.34 18.37
CA LEU A 21 -5.27 8.71 19.66
C LEU A 21 -3.81 9.01 20.07
N ARG A 22 -2.86 8.79 19.16
CA ARG A 22 -1.45 9.01 19.42
C ARG A 22 -1.10 10.47 19.69
N MET A 23 -1.67 11.40 18.88
CA MET A 23 -1.33 12.82 18.96
C MET A 23 -2.06 13.60 20.05
N LEU A 24 -3.25 13.15 20.47
CA LEU A 24 -4.14 13.93 21.34
C LEU A 24 -4.38 13.29 22.71
N VAL A 25 -4.14 12.00 22.87
CA VAL A 25 -4.52 11.25 24.09
C VAL A 25 -3.31 10.67 24.81
N LEU A 26 -2.34 10.12 24.07
CA LEU A 26 -1.19 9.49 24.68
C LEU A 26 -0.16 10.55 25.13
N SER A 27 0.44 10.34 26.30
CA SER A 27 1.67 11.06 26.70
C SER A 27 2.85 10.59 25.84
N ASP A 28 3.95 11.36 25.82
CA ASP A 28 5.16 11.01 25.04
C ASP A 28 5.69 9.61 25.38
N ALA A 29 5.66 9.22 26.66
CA ALA A 29 6.12 7.91 27.11
C ALA A 29 5.19 6.78 26.65
N GLU A 30 3.88 7.01 26.64
CA GLU A 30 2.90 6.05 26.15
C GLU A 30 2.96 5.93 24.63
N ASP A 31 3.13 7.05 23.90
CA ASP A 31 3.27 7.04 22.44
C ASP A 31 4.56 6.32 22.02
N LEU A 32 5.67 6.55 22.70
CA LEU A 32 6.90 5.81 22.46
C LEU A 32 6.69 4.30 22.66
N ARG A 33 6.03 3.90 23.74
CA ARG A 33 5.72 2.49 24.01
C ARG A 33 4.78 1.92 22.94
N PHE A 34 3.81 2.70 22.50
CA PHE A 34 2.89 2.34 21.42
C PHE A 34 3.63 2.11 20.10
N LEU A 35 4.52 3.04 19.74
CA LEU A 35 5.39 2.90 18.56
C LEU A 35 6.26 1.64 18.65
N LEU A 36 6.95 1.44 19.76
CA LEU A 36 7.79 0.25 19.96
C LEU A 36 6.99 -1.06 19.91
N THR A 37 5.69 -1.04 20.18
CA THR A 37 4.82 -2.24 20.16
C THR A 37 4.24 -2.52 18.78
N PHE A 38 3.92 -1.49 17.98
CA PHE A 38 3.11 -1.62 16.76
C PHE A 38 3.82 -1.18 15.48
N ALA A 39 4.91 -0.40 15.55
CA ALA A 39 5.72 -0.06 14.39
C ALA A 39 6.57 -1.26 13.95
N PHE A 40 6.96 -1.28 12.69
CA PHE A 40 7.88 -2.29 12.17
C PHE A 40 9.33 -1.84 12.44
N ILE A 41 10.07 -2.60 13.23
CA ILE A 41 11.45 -2.31 13.60
C ILE A 41 12.31 -3.52 13.21
N PRO A 42 13.21 -3.42 12.20
CA PRO A 42 14.04 -4.54 11.76
C PRO A 42 14.89 -5.17 12.86
N ALA A 43 15.40 -4.38 13.81
CA ALA A 43 16.20 -4.86 14.95
C ALA A 43 15.45 -5.86 15.84
N ARG A 44 14.12 -5.89 15.80
CA ARG A 44 13.29 -6.89 16.50
C ARG A 44 13.59 -8.32 16.05
N TYR A 45 14.05 -8.49 14.81
CA TYR A 45 14.33 -9.80 14.18
C TYR A 45 15.82 -10.16 14.20
N ASP A 46 16.65 -9.33 14.82
CA ASP A 46 18.07 -9.59 14.99
C ASP A 46 18.31 -10.27 16.35
N THR A 47 18.66 -11.57 16.30
CA THR A 47 18.86 -12.38 17.50
C THR A 47 20.00 -11.88 18.39
N ASP A 48 21.03 -11.26 17.81
CA ASP A 48 22.19 -10.77 18.55
C ASP A 48 21.87 -9.48 19.33
N LEU A 49 20.98 -8.66 18.78
CA LEU A 49 20.51 -7.43 19.43
C LEU A 49 19.45 -7.70 20.50
N VAL A 50 18.60 -8.71 20.32
CA VAL A 50 17.53 -9.08 21.27
C VAL A 50 18.08 -9.63 22.59
N LEU A 51 19.30 -10.17 22.63
CA LEU A 51 19.96 -10.60 23.86
C LEU A 51 20.22 -9.46 24.86
N GLY A 52 20.19 -8.20 24.41
CA GLY A 52 20.37 -7.00 25.24
C GLY A 52 19.08 -6.40 25.82
N GLY A 53 17.89 -6.89 25.43
CA GLY A 53 16.57 -6.41 25.87
C GLY A 53 15.47 -6.72 24.87
N SER A 54 14.28 -7.08 25.35
CA SER A 54 13.16 -7.41 24.46
C SER A 54 12.32 -6.17 24.13
N PHE A 55 11.95 -6.01 22.86
CA PHE A 55 10.92 -5.04 22.46
C PHE A 55 9.57 -5.38 23.10
N PRO A 56 8.71 -4.37 23.39
CA PRO A 56 7.36 -4.60 23.88
C PRO A 56 6.54 -5.49 22.93
N GLY A 57 5.65 -6.33 23.50
CA GLY A 57 4.73 -7.18 22.74
C GLY A 57 5.21 -8.60 22.48
N GLY A 58 6.49 -8.92 22.76
CA GLY A 58 7.04 -10.27 22.65
C GLY A 58 6.84 -10.89 21.26
N LEU A 59 6.78 -12.24 21.18
CA LEU A 59 6.60 -12.98 19.92
C LEU A 59 5.35 -12.61 19.12
N GLY A 60 4.29 -12.12 19.79
CA GLY A 60 3.11 -11.62 19.07
C GLY A 60 3.45 -10.43 18.21
N ALA A 61 4.26 -9.49 18.73
CA ALA A 61 4.68 -8.31 17.99
C ALA A 61 5.55 -8.64 16.78
N ASP A 62 6.30 -9.71 16.81
CA ASP A 62 7.09 -10.18 15.67
C ASP A 62 6.21 -10.56 14.47
N LEU A 63 4.95 -10.94 14.72
CA LEU A 63 3.98 -11.24 13.68
C LEU A 63 3.12 -10.04 13.30
N TRP A 64 2.52 -9.35 14.29
CA TRP A 64 1.55 -8.31 13.94
C TRP A 64 2.20 -7.04 13.40
N THR A 65 3.46 -6.73 13.72
CA THR A 65 4.13 -5.52 13.24
C THR A 65 4.30 -5.47 11.72
N PHE A 66 4.28 -6.63 11.02
CA PHE A 66 4.20 -6.68 9.56
C PHE A 66 2.94 -6.01 8.99
N PHE A 67 1.92 -5.81 9.79
CA PHE A 67 0.63 -5.24 9.39
C PHE A 67 0.32 -3.94 10.12
N THR A 68 0.61 -3.87 11.43
CA THR A 68 0.17 -2.76 12.29
C THR A 68 0.91 -1.46 12.00
N TYR A 69 2.15 -1.52 11.53
CA TYR A 69 2.91 -0.33 11.15
C TYR A 69 2.18 0.55 10.14
N ALA A 70 1.38 -0.08 9.25
CA ALA A 70 0.63 0.61 8.21
C ALA A 70 -0.49 1.51 8.74
N PHE A 71 -0.87 1.37 10.01
CA PHE A 71 -1.86 2.23 10.66
C PHE A 71 -1.26 3.42 11.39
N LEU A 72 0.05 3.50 11.53
CA LEU A 72 0.77 4.53 12.26
C LEU A 72 1.29 5.62 11.30
N HIS A 73 1.25 6.88 11.73
CA HIS A 73 1.76 8.00 10.93
C HIS A 73 2.51 8.97 11.85
N ALA A 74 3.58 9.58 11.34
CA ALA A 74 4.43 10.48 12.13
C ALA A 74 3.73 11.79 12.47
N ASP A 75 3.10 12.41 11.47
CA ASP A 75 2.52 13.74 11.55
C ASP A 75 1.34 13.92 10.58
N LEU A 76 0.72 15.12 10.61
CA LEU A 76 -0.44 15.44 9.76
C LEU A 76 -0.11 15.45 8.26
N LEU A 77 1.12 15.81 7.88
CA LEU A 77 1.51 15.79 6.46
C LEU A 77 1.64 14.34 5.99
N HIS A 78 2.27 13.49 6.79
CA HIS A 78 2.45 12.07 6.47
C HIS A 78 1.11 11.36 6.29
N ILE A 79 0.16 11.51 7.26
CA ILE A 79 -1.16 10.91 7.10
C ILE A 79 -1.94 11.56 5.95
N GLY A 80 -1.86 12.87 5.78
CA GLY A 80 -2.53 13.60 4.70
C GLY A 80 -2.12 13.10 3.31
N LEU A 81 -0.82 12.92 3.07
CA LEU A 81 -0.31 12.37 1.82
C LEU A 81 -0.76 10.91 1.61
N ASN A 82 -0.73 10.08 2.67
CA ASN A 82 -1.25 8.73 2.57
C ASN A 82 -2.74 8.69 2.22
N LEU A 83 -3.56 9.52 2.85
CA LEU A 83 -4.99 9.60 2.54
C LEU A 83 -5.26 10.13 1.12
N ALA A 84 -4.49 11.11 0.66
CA ALA A 84 -4.60 11.65 -0.70
C ALA A 84 -4.39 10.58 -1.77
N TRP A 85 -3.46 9.64 -1.54
CA TRP A 85 -3.21 8.51 -2.45
C TRP A 85 -4.14 7.31 -2.20
N LEU A 86 -4.51 7.05 -0.94
CA LEU A 86 -5.43 5.97 -0.59
C LEU A 86 -6.81 6.18 -1.22
N LEU A 87 -7.33 7.39 -1.21
CA LEU A 87 -8.68 7.68 -1.71
C LEU A 87 -8.87 7.25 -3.17
N PRO A 88 -8.07 7.66 -4.15
CA PRO A 88 -8.27 7.24 -5.54
C PRO A 88 -7.94 5.77 -5.77
N PHE A 89 -6.78 5.29 -5.33
CA PHE A 89 -6.32 3.94 -5.63
C PHE A 89 -7.04 2.87 -4.78
N GLY A 90 -7.28 3.14 -3.51
CA GLY A 90 -8.07 2.29 -2.64
C GLY A 90 -9.52 2.18 -3.12
N THR A 91 -10.11 3.30 -3.57
CA THR A 91 -11.47 3.29 -4.17
C THR A 91 -11.52 2.44 -5.43
N ALA A 92 -10.55 2.58 -6.33
CA ALA A 92 -10.49 1.79 -7.56
C ALA A 92 -10.42 0.29 -7.26
N LEU A 93 -9.55 -0.10 -6.32
CA LEU A 93 -9.41 -1.49 -5.91
C LEU A 93 -10.64 -2.01 -5.18
N ALA A 94 -11.17 -1.27 -4.21
CA ALA A 94 -12.35 -1.71 -3.45
C ALA A 94 -13.57 -1.92 -4.34
N ARG A 95 -13.73 -1.09 -5.37
CA ARG A 95 -14.79 -1.26 -6.39
C ARG A 95 -14.58 -2.49 -7.24
N ARG A 96 -13.33 -2.84 -7.55
CA ARG A 96 -12.99 -4.02 -8.34
C ARG A 96 -13.03 -5.30 -7.52
N PHE A 97 -12.36 -5.30 -6.39
CA PHE A 97 -12.16 -6.51 -5.58
C PHE A 97 -13.33 -6.83 -4.64
N GLY A 98 -14.11 -5.82 -4.26
CA GLY A 98 -15.04 -5.89 -3.13
C GLY A 98 -14.30 -5.74 -1.79
N ALA A 99 -15.05 -5.55 -0.72
CA ALA A 99 -14.50 -5.15 0.58
C ALA A 99 -13.50 -6.17 1.14
N TRP A 100 -13.84 -7.45 1.12
CA TRP A 100 -13.02 -8.49 1.75
C TRP A 100 -11.68 -8.69 1.03
N ARG A 101 -11.71 -8.83 -0.30
CA ARG A 101 -10.47 -8.99 -1.06
C ARG A 101 -9.60 -7.73 -1.01
N TYR A 102 -10.22 -6.55 -0.96
CA TYR A 102 -9.51 -5.29 -0.77
C TYR A 102 -8.71 -5.29 0.54
N VAL A 103 -9.35 -5.62 1.68
CA VAL A 103 -8.66 -5.64 2.98
C VAL A 103 -7.54 -6.68 2.98
N ALA A 104 -7.82 -7.91 2.54
CA ALA A 104 -6.81 -8.96 2.47
C ALA A 104 -5.62 -8.58 1.58
N PHE A 105 -5.90 -7.97 0.41
CA PHE A 105 -4.86 -7.47 -0.49
C PHE A 105 -4.00 -6.40 0.18
N MET A 106 -4.61 -5.38 0.81
CA MET A 106 -3.88 -4.30 1.49
C MET A 106 -2.97 -4.84 2.60
N LEU A 107 -3.43 -5.82 3.37
CA LEU A 107 -2.61 -6.47 4.41
C LEU A 107 -1.42 -7.24 3.80
N VAL A 108 -1.66 -8.02 2.76
CA VAL A 108 -0.60 -8.82 2.12
C VAL A 108 0.48 -7.92 1.51
N VAL A 109 0.09 -6.84 0.83
CA VAL A 109 1.07 -5.91 0.24
C VAL A 109 1.77 -5.07 1.31
N ALA A 110 1.11 -4.76 2.44
CA ALA A 110 1.77 -4.16 3.60
C ALA A 110 2.88 -5.09 4.13
N ALA A 111 2.55 -6.36 4.35
CA ALA A 111 3.52 -7.35 4.83
C ALA A 111 4.71 -7.52 3.86
N ALA A 112 4.45 -7.51 2.55
CA ALA A 112 5.52 -7.54 1.54
C ALA A 112 6.42 -6.30 1.60
N GLY A 113 5.85 -5.12 1.85
CA GLY A 113 6.62 -3.89 2.08
C GLY A 113 7.49 -3.98 3.32
N ALA A 114 6.94 -4.46 4.44
CA ALA A 114 7.71 -4.69 5.67
C ALA A 114 8.85 -5.70 5.46
N PHE A 115 8.59 -6.78 4.72
CA PHE A 115 9.61 -7.76 4.38
C PHE A 115 10.74 -7.17 3.52
N ALA A 116 10.40 -6.35 2.51
CA ALA A 116 11.40 -5.67 1.68
C ALA A 116 12.26 -4.73 2.53
N HIS A 117 11.65 -4.01 3.49
CA HIS A 117 12.37 -3.15 4.42
C HIS A 117 13.28 -3.95 5.36
N LEU A 118 12.81 -5.10 5.88
CA LEU A 118 13.61 -5.98 6.74
C LEU A 118 14.89 -6.45 6.03
N VAL A 119 14.75 -6.92 4.80
CA VAL A 119 15.88 -7.45 4.01
C VAL A 119 16.88 -6.36 3.65
N SER A 120 16.42 -5.13 3.42
CA SER A 120 17.28 -4.00 3.05
C SER A 120 17.91 -3.27 4.25
N HIS A 121 17.38 -3.45 5.47
CA HIS A 121 17.83 -2.77 6.69
C HIS A 121 17.92 -3.74 7.88
N PRO A 122 18.69 -4.83 7.77
CA PRO A 122 18.81 -5.79 8.86
C PRO A 122 19.37 -5.09 10.11
N GLY A 123 18.77 -5.34 11.27
CA GLY A 123 19.21 -4.77 12.54
C GLY A 123 18.94 -3.26 12.74
N ALA A 124 18.26 -2.58 11.79
CA ALA A 124 17.97 -1.16 11.96
C ALA A 124 17.00 -0.91 13.12
N MET A 125 17.33 0.07 13.96
CA MET A 125 16.56 0.46 15.15
C MET A 125 15.45 1.48 14.84
N VAL A 126 15.46 2.08 13.65
CA VAL A 126 14.51 3.13 13.26
C VAL A 126 13.14 2.49 12.99
N PRO A 127 12.07 2.94 13.67
CA PRO A 127 10.72 2.44 13.42
C PRO A 127 10.20 2.84 12.04
N MET A 128 9.80 1.87 11.22
CA MET A 128 9.06 2.12 9.99
C MET A 128 7.56 2.18 10.30
N ILE A 129 6.88 3.22 9.81
CA ILE A 129 5.44 3.48 9.96
C ILE A 129 4.85 4.03 8.65
N GLY A 130 3.54 3.90 8.46
CA GLY A 130 2.78 4.48 7.35
C GLY A 130 2.11 3.46 6.43
N ALA A 131 0.95 3.83 5.88
CA ALA A 131 0.19 3.01 4.94
C ALA A 131 0.81 2.97 3.53
N SER A 132 1.87 3.71 3.28
CA SER A 132 2.40 4.02 1.95
C SER A 132 2.86 2.79 1.16
N ALA A 133 3.39 1.74 1.82
CA ALA A 133 3.73 0.49 1.14
C ALA A 133 2.48 -0.24 0.63
N ALA A 134 1.42 -0.32 1.44
CA ALA A 134 0.14 -0.88 1.02
C ALA A 134 -0.50 -0.06 -0.12
N ILE A 135 -0.43 1.27 -0.02
CA ILE A 135 -0.92 2.19 -1.06
C ILE A 135 -0.11 2.03 -2.36
N SER A 136 1.20 1.87 -2.28
CA SER A 136 2.06 1.59 -3.45
C SER A 136 1.63 0.29 -4.16
N GLY A 137 1.30 -0.75 -3.39
CA GLY A 137 0.72 -1.98 -3.93
C GLY A 137 -0.66 -1.75 -4.58
N ALA A 138 -1.51 -0.93 -3.96
CA ALA A 138 -2.80 -0.54 -4.54
C ALA A 138 -2.63 0.24 -5.86
N MET A 139 -1.66 1.14 -5.94
CA MET A 139 -1.31 1.85 -7.18
C MET A 139 -0.93 0.85 -8.28
N ALA A 140 0.03 -0.04 -8.01
CA ALA A 140 0.50 -1.02 -8.98
C ALA A 140 -0.63 -1.92 -9.50
N ALA A 141 -1.50 -2.38 -8.60
CA ALA A 141 -2.66 -3.20 -8.92
C ALA A 141 -3.68 -2.43 -9.78
N ALA A 142 -3.96 -1.17 -9.44
CA ALA A 142 -4.90 -0.35 -10.19
C ALA A 142 -4.45 -0.11 -11.65
N LEU A 143 -3.14 0.08 -11.86
CA LEU A 143 -2.57 0.29 -13.20
C LEU A 143 -2.82 -0.89 -14.17
N ARG A 144 -3.14 -2.09 -13.65
CA ARG A 144 -3.48 -3.25 -14.48
C ARG A 144 -4.79 -3.07 -15.25
N PHE A 145 -5.70 -2.18 -14.80
CA PHE A 145 -7.03 -2.06 -15.41
C PHE A 145 -7.49 -0.61 -15.65
N VAL A 146 -6.98 0.38 -14.92
CA VAL A 146 -7.52 1.75 -15.01
C VAL A 146 -7.37 2.37 -16.40
N PHE A 147 -6.33 2.02 -17.13
CA PHE A 147 -6.06 2.54 -18.47
C PHE A 147 -6.63 1.66 -19.60
N GLN A 148 -7.27 0.56 -19.26
CA GLN A 148 -7.85 -0.32 -20.28
C GLN A 148 -9.05 0.35 -20.96
N ARG A 149 -9.39 -0.08 -22.18
CA ARG A 149 -10.57 0.41 -22.90
C ARG A 149 -11.82 0.19 -22.06
N GLY A 150 -12.57 1.26 -21.80
CA GLY A 150 -13.71 1.25 -20.88
C GLY A 150 -13.35 1.33 -19.39
N GLY A 151 -12.08 1.33 -19.04
CA GLY A 151 -11.60 1.51 -17.65
C GLY A 151 -11.81 2.94 -17.15
N PRO A 152 -11.64 3.19 -15.84
CA PRO A 152 -11.91 4.48 -15.22
C PRO A 152 -11.13 5.67 -15.83
N LEU A 153 -9.93 5.41 -16.33
CA LEU A 153 -9.06 6.37 -17.02
C LEU A 153 -8.85 6.00 -18.51
N GLY A 154 -9.64 5.07 -19.01
CA GLY A 154 -9.60 4.62 -20.41
C GLY A 154 -10.30 5.61 -21.36
N PHE A 155 -10.04 5.46 -22.68
CA PHE A 155 -10.57 6.35 -23.72
C PHE A 155 -12.01 6.06 -23.93
N TRP A 156 -12.78 5.26 -23.63
CA TRP A 156 -14.21 5.04 -23.87
C TRP A 156 -14.92 4.78 -22.54
N ARG A 157 -15.75 5.72 -22.10
CA ARG A 157 -16.55 5.50 -20.91
C ARG A 157 -17.69 4.52 -21.22
N LEU A 158 -17.90 3.57 -20.33
CA LEU A 158 -19.09 2.75 -20.32
C LEU A 158 -20.25 3.56 -19.70
N ASP A 159 -21.48 3.28 -20.16
CA ASP A 159 -22.68 4.01 -19.71
C ASP A 159 -22.91 3.90 -18.20
N SER A 160 -22.47 2.80 -17.59
CA SER A 160 -22.55 2.59 -16.15
C SER A 160 -21.18 2.84 -15.48
N PRO A 161 -21.06 3.81 -14.59
CA PRO A 161 -19.78 4.09 -13.88
C PRO A 161 -19.20 2.89 -13.11
N GLY A 162 -20.05 1.96 -12.66
CA GLY A 162 -19.63 0.73 -11.98
C GLY A 162 -18.91 -0.27 -12.88
N ASP A 163 -19.28 -0.33 -14.14
CA ASP A 163 -18.75 -1.30 -15.09
C ASP A 163 -17.32 -0.98 -15.51
N SER A 164 -16.90 0.27 -15.43
CA SER A 164 -15.53 0.71 -15.71
C SER A 164 -14.48 0.02 -14.83
N TYR A 165 -14.86 -0.41 -13.62
CA TYR A 165 -13.95 -1.13 -12.72
C TYR A 165 -13.91 -2.64 -13.00
N ARG A 166 -14.79 -3.16 -13.86
CA ARG A 166 -14.92 -4.58 -14.22
C ARG A 166 -14.40 -4.92 -15.61
N VAL A 167 -13.75 -3.98 -16.28
CA VAL A 167 -13.09 -4.27 -17.56
C VAL A 167 -11.97 -5.31 -17.37
N PRO A 168 -11.70 -6.17 -18.36
CA PRO A 168 -10.58 -7.10 -18.30
C PRO A 168 -9.27 -6.37 -18.02
N ALA A 169 -8.49 -6.88 -17.07
CA ALA A 169 -7.18 -6.32 -16.78
C ALA A 169 -6.16 -6.74 -17.86
N ALA A 170 -5.17 -5.88 -18.10
CA ALA A 170 -4.07 -6.23 -18.99
C ALA A 170 -3.22 -7.38 -18.38
N PRO A 171 -2.73 -8.31 -19.20
CA PRO A 171 -1.68 -9.24 -18.78
C PRO A 171 -0.46 -8.48 -18.25
N LEU A 172 0.28 -9.09 -17.30
CA LEU A 172 1.43 -8.45 -16.66
C LEU A 172 2.42 -7.86 -17.68
N LEU A 173 2.81 -8.65 -18.66
CA LEU A 173 3.77 -8.21 -19.67
C LEU A 173 3.24 -7.04 -20.52
N ALA A 174 1.94 -7.03 -20.85
CA ALA A 174 1.33 -5.91 -21.55
C ALA A 174 1.29 -4.64 -20.70
N THR A 175 1.02 -4.79 -19.39
CA THR A 175 1.09 -3.66 -18.43
C THR A 175 2.50 -3.06 -18.39
N LEU A 176 3.52 -3.88 -18.28
CA LEU A 176 4.93 -3.44 -18.23
C LEU A 176 5.42 -2.79 -19.53
N ARG A 177 4.71 -2.95 -20.63
CA ARG A 177 5.00 -2.31 -21.93
C ARG A 177 4.11 -1.11 -22.24
N ASP A 178 3.09 -0.84 -21.41
CA ASP A 178 2.19 0.29 -21.62
C ASP A 178 2.93 1.61 -21.29
N PRO A 179 3.05 2.56 -22.23
CA PRO A 179 3.72 3.84 -22.00
C PRO A 179 3.15 4.61 -20.79
N ARG A 180 1.84 4.51 -20.55
CA ARG A 180 1.18 5.20 -19.42
C ARG A 180 1.62 4.59 -18.08
N PHE A 181 1.77 3.26 -18.02
CA PHE A 181 2.35 2.57 -16.88
C PHE A 181 3.80 3.01 -16.64
N LEU A 182 4.61 3.06 -17.71
CA LEU A 182 6.02 3.45 -17.61
C LEU A 182 6.19 4.91 -17.17
N ILE A 183 5.37 5.82 -17.68
CA ILE A 183 5.36 7.23 -17.22
C ILE A 183 4.98 7.30 -15.74
N PHE A 184 3.90 6.61 -15.33
CA PHE A 184 3.51 6.59 -13.92
C PHE A 184 4.63 6.02 -13.05
N LEU A 185 5.21 4.89 -13.44
CA LEU A 185 6.32 4.26 -12.73
C LEU A 185 7.51 5.21 -12.61
N GLY A 186 7.90 5.90 -13.69
CA GLY A 186 9.01 6.86 -13.71
C GLY A 186 8.77 8.03 -12.76
N VAL A 187 7.58 8.64 -12.79
CA VAL A 187 7.19 9.73 -11.87
C VAL A 187 7.17 9.23 -10.43
N TRP A 188 6.55 8.09 -10.16
CA TRP A 188 6.46 7.52 -8.83
C TRP A 188 7.85 7.15 -8.27
N MET A 189 8.73 6.52 -9.08
CA MET A 189 10.12 6.24 -8.70
C MET A 189 10.92 7.52 -8.46
N GLY A 190 10.73 8.53 -9.32
CA GLY A 190 11.38 9.84 -9.15
C GLY A 190 11.00 10.51 -7.83
N LEU A 191 9.72 10.47 -7.46
CA LEU A 191 9.26 10.98 -6.16
C LEU A 191 9.84 10.16 -5.00
N ASN A 192 9.87 8.82 -5.11
CA ASN A 192 10.50 7.98 -4.08
C ASN A 192 11.99 8.29 -3.92
N ALA A 193 12.71 8.48 -5.02
CA ALA A 193 14.13 8.86 -4.98
C ALA A 193 14.33 10.26 -4.38
N LEU A 194 13.52 11.23 -4.81
CA LEU A 194 13.60 12.61 -4.30
C LEU A 194 13.38 12.66 -2.79
N PHE A 195 12.35 12.00 -2.30
CA PHE A 195 12.02 12.01 -0.87
C PHE A 195 12.83 10.99 -0.06
N GLY A 196 13.27 9.87 -0.65
CA GLY A 196 14.08 8.86 0.02
C GLY A 196 15.56 9.22 0.15
N LEU A 197 16.12 9.90 -0.85
CA LEU A 197 17.53 10.33 -0.85
C LEU A 197 17.72 11.76 -0.34
N GLY A 198 16.66 12.60 -0.42
CA GLY A 198 16.69 14.01 -0.01
C GLY A 198 16.07 14.29 1.38
N SER A 199 15.66 13.27 2.09
CA SER A 199 14.79 13.40 3.28
C SER A 199 15.42 14.04 4.52
N THR A 200 16.73 14.24 4.54
CA THR A 200 17.40 14.91 5.67
C THR A 200 17.04 16.39 5.83
N SER A 201 16.42 17.01 4.81
CA SER A 201 16.15 18.47 4.82
C SER A 201 14.66 18.85 4.73
N MET A 202 13.79 17.97 4.22
CA MET A 202 12.39 18.34 3.91
C MET A 202 11.33 17.71 4.81
N VAL A 203 11.66 16.68 5.57
CA VAL A 203 10.68 15.89 6.36
C VAL A 203 10.98 15.92 7.87
N GLY A 204 11.89 16.78 8.33
CA GLY A 204 12.31 16.88 9.73
C GLY A 204 13.48 15.95 10.06
N ASP A 205 14.30 16.38 11.03
CA ASP A 205 15.49 15.65 11.46
C ASP A 205 15.14 14.23 11.95
N GLY A 206 15.67 13.22 11.25
CA GLY A 206 15.63 11.83 11.70
C GLY A 206 14.57 10.93 11.07
N GLN A 207 13.74 11.40 10.11
CA GLN A 207 12.76 10.55 9.41
C GLN A 207 13.25 10.19 8.01
N GLU A 208 13.76 8.98 7.86
CA GLU A 208 14.03 8.40 6.54
C GLU A 208 12.74 7.80 5.97
N ILE A 209 12.41 8.15 4.72
CA ILE A 209 11.32 7.48 4.02
C ILE A 209 11.78 6.08 3.62
N ALA A 210 11.08 5.07 4.09
CA ALA A 210 11.33 3.66 3.79
C ALA A 210 10.92 3.32 2.33
N TRP A 211 11.59 3.95 1.34
CA TRP A 211 11.27 3.77 -0.07
C TRP A 211 11.39 2.32 -0.55
N GLN A 212 12.23 1.52 0.11
CA GLN A 212 12.34 0.07 -0.16
C GLN A 212 11.05 -0.67 0.17
N ALA A 213 10.36 -0.26 1.26
CA ALA A 213 9.05 -0.79 1.58
C ALA A 213 8.01 -0.42 0.51
N HIS A 214 8.09 0.79 -0.05
CA HIS A 214 7.22 1.21 -1.16
C HIS A 214 7.44 0.33 -2.40
N ILE A 215 8.69 0.05 -2.76
CA ILE A 215 9.03 -0.86 -3.88
C ILE A 215 8.51 -2.26 -3.58
N GLY A 216 8.73 -2.79 -2.38
CA GLY A 216 8.24 -4.11 -1.98
C GLY A 216 6.71 -4.22 -2.12
N GLY A 217 5.98 -3.23 -1.60
CA GLY A 217 4.53 -3.13 -1.74
C GLY A 217 4.09 -3.03 -3.20
N PHE A 218 4.72 -2.17 -4.00
CA PHE A 218 4.42 -1.97 -5.42
C PHE A 218 4.60 -3.26 -6.23
N VAL A 219 5.74 -3.91 -6.09
CA VAL A 219 6.05 -5.17 -6.79
C VAL A 219 5.08 -6.26 -6.38
N ALA A 220 4.83 -6.44 -5.08
CA ALA A 220 3.85 -7.40 -4.58
C ALA A 220 2.45 -7.11 -5.13
N GLY A 221 2.02 -5.84 -5.14
CA GLY A 221 0.72 -5.44 -5.68
C GLY A 221 0.56 -5.74 -7.15
N LEU A 222 1.61 -5.51 -7.94
CA LEU A 222 1.62 -5.82 -9.37
C LEU A 222 1.53 -7.32 -9.65
N LEU A 223 2.27 -8.13 -8.91
CA LEU A 223 2.36 -9.58 -9.13
C LEU A 223 1.13 -10.31 -8.57
N LEU A 224 0.67 -9.93 -7.38
CA LEU A 224 -0.44 -10.61 -6.70
C LEU A 224 -1.82 -10.17 -7.18
N PHE A 225 -1.92 -9.10 -7.97
CA PHE A 225 -3.20 -8.59 -8.48
C PHE A 225 -4.11 -9.71 -9.00
N THR A 226 -3.59 -10.60 -9.84
CA THR A 226 -4.39 -11.64 -10.50
C THR A 226 -4.99 -12.65 -9.50
N ALA A 227 -4.32 -12.89 -8.37
CA ALA A 227 -4.83 -13.79 -7.32
C ALA A 227 -6.04 -13.20 -6.57
N PHE A 228 -6.14 -11.86 -6.54
CA PHE A 228 -7.23 -11.15 -5.86
C PHE A 228 -8.33 -10.67 -6.82
N ASP A 229 -8.05 -10.66 -8.13
CA ASP A 229 -8.96 -10.11 -9.13
C ASP A 229 -10.16 -11.05 -9.36
N PRO A 230 -11.42 -10.63 -9.06
CA PRO A 230 -12.60 -11.41 -9.31
C PRO A 230 -13.07 -11.37 -10.79
N VAL A 231 -12.45 -10.49 -11.58
CA VAL A 231 -12.83 -10.31 -12.99
C VAL A 231 -12.11 -11.34 -13.83
N VAL A 232 -12.83 -12.37 -14.25
CA VAL A 232 -12.31 -13.40 -15.17
C VAL A 232 -12.11 -12.77 -16.54
N PRO A 233 -10.94 -12.93 -17.19
CA PRO A 233 -10.80 -12.56 -18.60
C PRO A 233 -11.87 -13.28 -19.42
N ARG A 234 -12.61 -12.56 -20.28
CA ARG A 234 -13.41 -13.23 -21.28
C ARG A 234 -12.46 -14.10 -22.11
N ARG A 235 -12.49 -15.41 -21.93
CA ARG A 235 -11.98 -16.32 -22.95
C ARG A 235 -12.72 -15.94 -24.21
N GLU A 236 -12.01 -15.79 -25.33
CA GLU A 236 -12.60 -15.81 -26.67
C GLU A 236 -13.31 -17.17 -26.86
N LEU A 237 -14.53 -17.25 -26.33
CA LEU A 237 -15.49 -18.28 -26.65
C LEU A 237 -16.19 -17.74 -27.87
N ASP A 238 -15.60 -17.93 -29.02
CA ASP A 238 -16.29 -18.23 -30.26
C ASP A 238 -15.36 -18.06 -31.47
N THR A 239 -14.58 -19.08 -31.75
CA THR A 239 -14.18 -19.38 -33.11
C THR A 239 -14.54 -20.84 -33.41
N ARG A 240 -15.81 -21.18 -33.24
CA ARG A 240 -16.35 -22.30 -34.02
C ARG A 240 -17.02 -21.70 -35.25
N PRO A 241 -16.47 -21.90 -36.43
CA PRO A 241 -17.26 -21.68 -37.65
C PRO A 241 -18.43 -22.66 -37.58
N ASN A 242 -19.65 -22.13 -37.62
CA ASN A 242 -20.83 -22.92 -37.86
C ASN A 242 -20.64 -23.60 -39.24
N GLY A 243 -20.38 -24.89 -39.21
CA GLY A 243 -20.47 -25.75 -40.38
C GLY A 243 -21.91 -26.05 -40.74
#